data_c5a6cdeaa200f51b49edb43f1efbe01d
#
_entry.id   c5a6cdeaa200f51b49edb43f1efbe01d
#
_cell.length_a   1.000
_cell.length_b   1.000
_cell.length_c   1.000
_cell.angle_alpha   90.00
_cell.angle_beta   90.00
_cell.angle_gamma   90.00
#
_symmetry.space_group_name_H-M   'P 1'
#
loop_
_entity.id
_entity.type
_entity.pdbx_description
1 polymer ?
#
loop_
_entity_poly.entity_id
_entity_poly.type
_entity_poly.pdbx_seq_one_letter_code
_entity_poly.pdbx_strand_id
1 'polypeptide(L)'
;MDVRKTYKLYVGGEFVRSESGRAYRPEGSVNVPRGSRKDLRDAVRAARSALGGWSARTAMNRGQILYRAAEMLDGRRSQFVEVLGGGRASGREVEQAVEALVWYAGWTDKLAQVAGNTNPVAGPYFNFTIPEPTGVVGIVAPEEPALAGLVRRIAPALCGGNTVVVLVPESHPLPGLTLAEVLATSDLPGGVVNVLAGYRKELLPWLASHMDVNAIDVAGCTPQEVASIEKAAADNVKRVVKHRADEMSPQLITAFMEMKTVWHPIGV
;
A
#
# COMPACT_ATOMS: atom_id res chain seq x y z
N MET A 1 36.83 -6.07 -6.35
CA MET A 1 36.09 -6.25 -5.08
C MET A 1 34.62 -5.99 -5.39
N ASP A 2 33.76 -6.98 -5.30
CA ASP A 2 32.32 -6.83 -5.61
C ASP A 2 31.60 -6.38 -4.32
N VAL A 3 31.14 -5.13 -4.29
CA VAL A 3 30.41 -4.56 -3.15
C VAL A 3 28.94 -4.85 -3.36
N ARG A 4 28.41 -5.83 -2.63
CA ARG A 4 27.00 -6.22 -2.74
C ARG A 4 26.10 -5.23 -1.99
N LYS A 5 24.94 -4.92 -2.60
CA LYS A 5 23.88 -4.11 -2.01
C LYS A 5 23.35 -4.76 -0.73
N THR A 6 23.17 -3.97 0.33
CA THR A 6 22.51 -4.37 1.56
C THR A 6 21.08 -3.86 1.56
N TYR A 7 20.12 -4.76 1.55
CA TYR A 7 18.70 -4.41 1.65
C TYR A 7 18.31 -4.12 3.10
N LYS A 8 17.35 -3.21 3.27
CA LYS A 8 16.82 -2.78 4.55
C LYS A 8 15.30 -2.72 4.51
N LEU A 9 14.65 -2.73 5.66
CA LEU A 9 13.25 -2.37 5.79
C LEU A 9 13.09 -0.87 5.53
N TYR A 10 11.91 -0.45 5.10
CA TYR A 10 11.59 0.98 4.93
C TYR A 10 10.45 1.34 5.86
N VAL A 11 10.73 2.13 6.89
CA VAL A 11 9.77 2.48 7.95
C VAL A 11 9.93 3.96 8.29
N GLY A 12 8.82 4.68 8.30
CA GLY A 12 8.80 6.09 8.69
C GLY A 12 9.56 7.03 7.73
N GLY A 13 9.86 6.58 6.52
CA GLY A 13 10.68 7.33 5.56
C GLY A 13 12.17 6.99 5.61
N GLU A 14 12.58 6.05 6.46
CA GLU A 14 13.98 5.68 6.68
C GLU A 14 14.25 4.22 6.31
N PHE A 15 15.46 3.95 5.84
CA PHE A 15 15.95 2.60 5.60
C PHE A 15 16.59 2.03 6.87
N VAL A 16 15.83 1.23 7.59
CA VAL A 16 16.21 0.68 8.89
C VAL A 16 16.63 -0.79 8.80
N ARG A 17 17.51 -1.23 9.70
CA ARG A 17 17.74 -2.66 9.92
C ARG A 17 16.59 -3.22 10.74
N SER A 18 16.29 -4.53 10.57
CA SER A 18 15.37 -5.18 11.51
C SER A 18 15.90 -5.06 12.94
N GLU A 19 15.01 -4.77 13.87
CA GLU A 19 15.33 -4.64 15.30
C GLU A 19 15.98 -5.91 15.86
N SER A 20 15.57 -7.06 15.36
CA SER A 20 16.14 -8.35 15.74
C SER A 20 17.55 -8.60 15.21
N GLY A 21 18.04 -7.81 14.26
CA GLY A 21 19.28 -8.03 13.52
C GLY A 21 19.29 -9.28 12.64
N ARG A 22 18.16 -10.02 12.56
CA ARG A 22 18.04 -11.25 11.79
C ARG A 22 17.85 -10.97 10.31
N ALA A 23 18.34 -11.89 9.49
CA ALA A 23 18.12 -11.91 8.06
C ALA A 23 17.63 -13.29 7.63
N TYR A 24 17.04 -13.36 6.45
CA TYR A 24 16.74 -14.59 5.75
C TYR A 24 17.25 -14.50 4.32
N ARG A 25 17.33 -15.61 3.65
CA ARG A 25 17.80 -15.66 2.27
C ARG A 25 16.73 -16.37 1.44
N PRO A 26 15.96 -15.64 0.61
CA PRO A 26 15.13 -16.25 -0.42
C PRO A 26 16.01 -17.08 -1.38
N GLU A 27 15.45 -18.09 -2.01
CA GLU A 27 16.20 -18.98 -2.91
C GLU A 27 16.99 -18.20 -3.97
N GLY A 28 18.30 -18.52 -4.08
CA GLY A 28 19.19 -17.91 -5.07
C GLY A 28 19.53 -16.43 -4.88
N SER A 29 19.11 -15.82 -3.78
CA SER A 29 19.21 -14.37 -3.58
C SER A 29 20.23 -13.94 -2.50
N VAL A 30 20.26 -12.65 -2.24
CA VAL A 30 21.06 -12.00 -1.19
C VAL A 30 20.37 -12.07 0.17
N ASN A 31 21.09 -11.73 1.24
CA ASN A 31 20.49 -11.59 2.57
C ASN A 31 19.48 -10.44 2.60
N VAL A 32 18.29 -10.72 3.11
CA VAL A 32 17.18 -9.80 3.26
C VAL A 32 16.85 -9.65 4.76
N PRO A 33 16.54 -8.45 5.27
CA PRO A 33 16.18 -8.29 6.66
C PRO A 33 14.91 -9.08 6.99
N ARG A 34 14.94 -9.82 8.09
CA ARG A 34 13.78 -10.54 8.63
C ARG A 34 13.09 -9.63 9.64
N GLY A 35 12.01 -9.00 9.20
CA GLY A 35 11.19 -8.15 10.03
C GLY A 35 10.64 -8.90 11.24
N SER A 36 10.49 -8.19 12.35
CA SER A 36 9.97 -8.68 13.62
C SER A 36 8.60 -8.05 13.93
N ARG A 37 7.94 -8.57 14.98
CA ARG A 37 6.73 -7.94 15.54
C ARG A 37 6.95 -6.47 15.90
N LYS A 38 8.13 -6.11 16.41
CA LYS A 38 8.46 -4.73 16.78
C LYS A 38 8.59 -3.84 15.54
N ASP A 39 9.26 -4.32 14.49
CA ASP A 39 9.34 -3.60 13.21
C ASP A 39 7.94 -3.33 12.64
N LEU A 40 7.04 -4.32 12.71
CA LEU A 40 5.66 -4.16 12.26
C LEU A 40 4.91 -3.12 13.09
N ARG A 41 5.02 -3.19 14.42
CA ARG A 41 4.41 -2.19 15.32
C ARG A 41 4.91 -0.78 14.99
N ASP A 42 6.21 -0.62 14.79
CA ASP A 42 6.82 0.68 14.53
C ASP A 42 6.42 1.19 13.12
N ALA A 43 6.24 0.30 12.13
CA ALA A 43 5.68 0.61 10.82
C ALA A 43 4.22 1.10 10.91
N VAL A 44 3.36 0.42 11.70
CA VAL A 44 1.97 0.84 11.90
C VAL A 44 1.90 2.19 12.62
N ARG A 45 2.75 2.41 13.63
CA ARG A 45 2.84 3.73 14.32
C ARG A 45 3.27 4.84 13.36
N ALA A 46 4.26 4.60 12.51
CA ALA A 46 4.70 5.55 11.49
C ALA A 46 3.56 5.85 10.49
N ALA A 47 2.86 4.81 10.02
CA ALA A 47 1.70 4.96 9.13
C ALA A 47 0.58 5.79 9.79
N ARG A 48 0.24 5.50 11.04
CA ARG A 48 -0.77 6.25 11.82
C ARG A 48 -0.38 7.71 11.99
N SER A 49 0.88 7.99 12.30
CA SER A 49 1.39 9.36 12.45
C SER A 49 1.32 10.16 11.14
N ALA A 50 1.63 9.53 10.01
CA ALA A 50 1.63 10.18 8.70
C ALA A 50 0.23 10.40 8.10
N LEU A 51 -0.78 9.66 8.56
CA LEU A 51 -2.12 9.63 7.97
C LEU A 51 -2.75 11.01 7.86
N GLY A 52 -2.78 11.79 8.94
CA GLY A 52 -3.40 13.12 8.95
C GLY A 52 -2.78 14.06 7.92
N GLY A 53 -1.45 14.09 7.85
CA GLY A 53 -0.74 14.92 6.88
C GLY A 53 -0.94 14.47 5.43
N TRP A 54 -1.03 13.16 5.19
CA TRP A 54 -1.26 12.62 3.86
C TRP A 54 -2.69 12.81 3.38
N SER A 55 -3.68 12.49 4.20
CA SER A 55 -5.11 12.64 3.87
C SER A 55 -5.52 14.10 3.66
N ALA A 56 -4.90 15.04 4.36
CA ALA A 56 -5.15 16.47 4.22
C ALA A 56 -4.55 17.10 2.96
N ARG A 57 -3.65 16.39 2.24
CA ARG A 57 -3.15 16.88 0.95
C ARG A 57 -4.27 16.96 -0.07
N THR A 58 -4.19 17.98 -0.95
CA THR A 58 -5.15 18.05 -2.06
C THR A 58 -5.04 16.80 -2.94
N ALA A 59 -6.16 16.41 -3.54
CA ALA A 59 -6.21 15.28 -4.46
C ALA A 59 -5.18 15.43 -5.60
N MET A 60 -5.08 16.65 -6.16
CA MET A 60 -4.08 16.99 -7.19
C MET A 60 -2.64 16.72 -6.71
N ASN A 61 -2.30 17.16 -5.48
CA ASN A 61 -0.95 16.95 -4.96
C ASN A 61 -0.63 15.47 -4.74
N ARG A 62 -1.60 14.67 -4.25
CA ARG A 62 -1.42 13.21 -4.16
C ARG A 62 -1.20 12.59 -5.54
N GLY A 63 -1.94 13.04 -6.56
CA GLY A 63 -1.76 12.59 -7.94
C GLY A 63 -0.38 12.93 -8.49
N GLN A 64 0.11 14.15 -8.26
CA GLN A 64 1.47 14.55 -8.65
C GLN A 64 2.56 13.67 -8.04
N ILE A 65 2.41 13.31 -6.75
CA ILE A 65 3.37 12.44 -6.05
C ILE A 65 3.33 11.01 -6.61
N LEU A 66 2.13 10.47 -6.87
CA LEU A 66 2.00 9.14 -7.52
C LEU A 66 2.58 9.14 -8.94
N TYR A 67 2.35 10.20 -9.70
CA TYR A 67 2.94 10.35 -11.03
C TYR A 67 4.46 10.47 -10.95
N ARG A 68 4.99 11.22 -9.99
CA ARG A 68 6.43 11.29 -9.72
C ARG A 68 7.01 9.93 -9.37
N ALA A 69 6.30 9.11 -8.62
CA ALA A 69 6.72 7.74 -8.35
C ALA A 69 6.79 6.89 -9.62
N ALA A 70 5.87 7.09 -10.57
CA ALA A 70 5.91 6.44 -11.88
C ALA A 70 7.14 6.84 -12.69
N GLU A 71 7.45 8.14 -12.75
CA GLU A 71 8.66 8.66 -13.43
C GLU A 71 9.94 8.09 -12.81
N MET A 72 10.02 8.05 -11.47
CA MET A 72 11.19 7.53 -10.77
C MET A 72 11.34 6.01 -10.94
N LEU A 73 10.23 5.28 -11.02
CA LEU A 73 10.24 3.84 -11.31
C LEU A 73 10.70 3.58 -12.75
N ASP A 74 10.16 4.31 -13.72
CA ASP A 74 10.54 4.17 -15.13
C ASP A 74 12.02 4.55 -15.36
N GLY A 75 12.50 5.61 -14.73
CA GLY A 75 13.91 6.01 -14.76
C GLY A 75 14.88 4.96 -14.20
N ARG A 76 14.38 4.03 -13.37
CA ARG A 76 15.15 2.90 -12.83
C ARG A 76 14.78 1.55 -13.46
N ARG A 77 14.14 1.54 -14.62
CA ARG A 77 13.62 0.35 -15.32
C ARG A 77 14.66 -0.78 -15.40
N SER A 78 15.89 -0.49 -15.79
CA SER A 78 16.96 -1.50 -15.90
C SER A 78 17.27 -2.19 -14.58
N GLN A 79 17.29 -1.45 -13.48
CA GLN A 79 17.50 -2.00 -12.13
C GLN A 79 16.36 -2.95 -11.74
N PHE A 80 15.12 -2.59 -12.04
CA PHE A 80 13.96 -3.46 -11.74
C PHE A 80 13.91 -4.70 -12.62
N VAL A 81 14.26 -4.57 -13.90
CA VAL A 81 14.37 -5.71 -14.81
C VAL A 81 15.41 -6.73 -14.27
N GLU A 82 16.56 -6.25 -13.79
CA GLU A 82 17.58 -7.09 -13.19
C GLU A 82 17.07 -7.78 -11.91
N VAL A 83 16.45 -7.03 -11.01
CA VAL A 83 15.92 -7.57 -9.73
C VAL A 83 14.80 -8.60 -9.95
N LEU A 84 14.04 -8.47 -11.05
CA LEU A 84 12.97 -9.40 -11.46
C LEU A 84 13.51 -10.62 -12.23
N GLY A 85 14.84 -10.77 -12.37
CA GLY A 85 15.46 -11.92 -13.02
C GLY A 85 15.78 -11.72 -14.50
N GLY A 86 15.57 -10.55 -15.05
CA GLY A 86 15.95 -10.19 -16.42
C GLY A 86 14.92 -10.61 -17.49
N GLY A 87 15.20 -10.23 -18.70
CA GLY A 87 14.41 -10.62 -19.87
C GLY A 87 13.15 -9.81 -20.14
N ARG A 88 12.44 -10.23 -21.20
CA ARG A 88 11.29 -9.48 -21.74
C ARG A 88 10.07 -9.49 -20.79
N ALA A 89 9.89 -10.56 -20.04
CA ALA A 89 8.79 -10.68 -19.08
C ALA A 89 8.94 -9.65 -17.95
N SER A 90 10.15 -9.53 -17.38
CA SER A 90 10.48 -8.54 -16.35
C SER A 90 10.28 -7.11 -16.86
N GLY A 91 10.69 -6.82 -18.11
CA GLY A 91 10.46 -5.50 -18.72
C GLY A 91 8.97 -5.14 -18.82
N ARG A 92 8.11 -6.10 -19.19
CA ARG A 92 6.65 -5.90 -19.22
C ARG A 92 6.05 -5.70 -17.82
N GLU A 93 6.55 -6.42 -16.83
CA GLU A 93 6.08 -6.24 -15.46
C GLU A 93 6.40 -4.84 -14.92
N VAL A 94 7.59 -4.31 -15.19
CA VAL A 94 7.94 -2.92 -14.85
C VAL A 94 7.01 -1.93 -15.54
N GLU A 95 6.74 -2.12 -16.83
CA GLU A 95 5.79 -1.28 -17.59
C GLU A 95 4.39 -1.29 -16.96
N GLN A 96 3.86 -2.46 -16.60
CA GLN A 96 2.58 -2.59 -15.91
C GLN A 96 2.55 -1.89 -14.54
N ALA A 97 3.67 -1.89 -13.82
CA ALA A 97 3.78 -1.17 -12.56
C ALA A 97 3.76 0.35 -12.76
N VAL A 98 4.48 0.86 -13.76
CA VAL A 98 4.46 2.28 -14.15
C VAL A 98 3.05 2.70 -14.58
N GLU A 99 2.42 1.93 -15.48
CA GLU A 99 1.03 2.17 -15.93
C GLU A 99 0.05 2.25 -14.76
N ALA A 100 0.17 1.34 -13.78
CA ALA A 100 -0.70 1.35 -12.61
C ALA A 100 -0.53 2.63 -11.77
N LEU A 101 0.70 3.11 -11.54
CA LEU A 101 0.95 4.36 -10.84
C LEU A 101 0.35 5.57 -11.58
N VAL A 102 0.56 5.66 -12.91
CA VAL A 102 0.01 6.73 -13.75
C VAL A 102 -1.51 6.70 -13.74
N TRP A 103 -2.11 5.51 -13.87
CA TRP A 103 -3.55 5.34 -13.88
C TRP A 103 -4.20 5.79 -12.56
N TYR A 104 -3.66 5.34 -11.41
CA TYR A 104 -4.17 5.76 -10.10
C TYR A 104 -3.86 7.22 -9.77
N ALA A 105 -2.76 7.78 -10.27
CA ALA A 105 -2.50 9.22 -10.20
C ALA A 105 -3.61 10.02 -10.88
N GLY A 106 -4.06 9.56 -12.05
CA GLY A 106 -5.17 10.17 -12.79
C GLY A 106 -6.55 10.06 -12.12
N TRP A 107 -6.70 9.19 -11.13
CA TRP A 107 -7.97 9.03 -10.39
C TRP A 107 -8.10 9.94 -9.17
N THR A 108 -7.01 10.46 -8.64
CA THR A 108 -7.01 11.19 -7.37
C THR A 108 -8.00 12.36 -7.34
N ASP A 109 -8.01 13.19 -8.38
CA ASP A 109 -8.86 14.38 -8.48
C ASP A 109 -10.28 14.10 -8.96
N LYS A 110 -10.55 12.88 -9.45
CA LYS A 110 -11.88 12.47 -9.96
C LYS A 110 -12.73 11.76 -8.90
N LEU A 111 -12.06 11.22 -7.87
CA LEU A 111 -12.68 10.31 -6.90
C LEU A 111 -13.86 10.97 -6.17
N ALA A 112 -13.72 12.22 -5.75
CA ALA A 112 -14.80 12.95 -5.05
C ALA A 112 -16.03 13.15 -5.93
N GLN A 113 -15.85 13.33 -7.24
CA GLN A 113 -16.97 13.49 -8.18
C GLN A 113 -17.66 12.16 -8.52
N VAL A 114 -16.88 11.08 -8.60
CA VAL A 114 -17.40 9.77 -9.01
C VAL A 114 -18.03 9.00 -7.84
N ALA A 115 -17.41 9.08 -6.65
CA ALA A 115 -17.86 8.38 -5.47
C ALA A 115 -18.70 9.24 -4.51
N GLY A 116 -18.59 10.58 -4.58
CA GLY A 116 -19.45 11.50 -3.84
C GLY A 116 -20.79 11.72 -4.54
N ASN A 117 -21.82 12.04 -3.78
CA ASN A 117 -23.14 12.36 -4.34
C ASN A 117 -23.94 13.27 -3.41
N THR A 118 -25.02 13.82 -3.96
CA THR A 118 -26.09 14.45 -3.20
C THR A 118 -27.26 13.50 -3.12
N ASN A 119 -27.89 13.38 -1.94
CA ASN A 119 -28.99 12.47 -1.71
C ASN A 119 -30.31 13.25 -1.54
N PRO A 120 -31.39 12.92 -2.28
CA PRO A 120 -32.69 13.51 -2.06
C PRO A 120 -33.25 13.04 -0.71
N VAL A 121 -33.71 13.99 0.10
CA VAL A 121 -34.29 13.73 1.42
C VAL A 121 -35.59 14.49 1.60
N ALA A 122 -36.54 13.90 2.32
CA ALA A 122 -37.80 14.54 2.66
C ALA A 122 -37.63 15.42 3.91
N GLY A 123 -37.19 16.65 3.74
CA GLY A 123 -36.97 17.60 4.85
C GLY A 123 -36.02 18.74 4.49
N PRO A 124 -35.87 19.75 5.36
CA PRO A 124 -35.07 20.93 5.11
C PRO A 124 -33.59 20.66 5.31
N TYR A 125 -33.02 19.67 4.57
CA TYR A 125 -31.62 19.30 4.66
C TYR A 125 -30.99 19.23 3.27
N PHE A 126 -29.78 19.78 3.16
CA PHE A 126 -28.86 19.44 2.09
C PHE A 126 -28.07 18.22 2.54
N ASN A 127 -28.35 17.06 1.93
CA ASN A 127 -27.69 15.80 2.25
C ASN A 127 -26.69 15.44 1.15
N PHE A 128 -25.45 15.19 1.55
CA PHE A 128 -24.40 14.83 0.62
C PHE A 128 -23.44 13.79 1.22
N THR A 129 -22.87 12.98 0.37
CA THR A 129 -21.88 11.94 0.74
C THR A 129 -20.52 12.29 0.17
N ILE A 130 -19.49 12.19 1.01
CA ILE A 130 -18.08 12.37 0.64
C ILE A 130 -17.28 11.13 0.96
N PRO A 131 -16.36 10.69 0.06
CA PRO A 131 -15.43 9.62 0.34
C PRO A 131 -14.26 10.14 1.20
N GLU A 132 -13.97 9.45 2.30
CA GLU A 132 -12.81 9.71 3.15
C GLU A 132 -11.93 8.47 3.28
N PRO A 133 -10.60 8.59 3.51
CA PRO A 133 -9.75 7.42 3.67
C PRO A 133 -10.15 6.59 4.91
N THR A 134 -10.13 5.28 4.76
CA THR A 134 -10.37 4.34 5.88
C THR A 134 -9.30 4.49 6.97
N GLY A 135 -8.04 4.76 6.60
CA GLY A 135 -6.96 4.97 7.55
C GLY A 135 -5.66 4.25 7.20
N VAL A 136 -5.15 3.43 8.11
CA VAL A 136 -3.97 2.59 7.88
C VAL A 136 -4.39 1.28 7.22
N VAL A 137 -3.81 0.97 6.07
CA VAL A 137 -4.09 -0.23 5.29
C VAL A 137 -2.90 -1.20 5.38
N GLY A 138 -3.14 -2.40 5.88
CA GLY A 138 -2.21 -3.52 5.77
C GLY A 138 -2.30 -4.13 4.37
N ILE A 139 -1.17 -4.39 3.73
CA ILE A 139 -1.13 -5.03 2.41
C ILE A 139 -0.27 -6.29 2.49
N VAL A 140 -0.87 -7.42 2.15
CA VAL A 140 -0.12 -8.66 1.93
C VAL A 140 0.09 -8.80 0.43
N ALA A 141 1.30 -8.50 -0.03
CA ALA A 141 1.62 -8.50 -1.44
C ALA A 141 1.53 -9.91 -2.04
N PRO A 142 1.03 -10.05 -3.28
CA PRO A 142 1.05 -11.32 -3.99
C PRO A 142 2.49 -11.73 -4.32
N GLU A 143 2.74 -13.03 -4.35
CA GLU A 143 4.06 -13.55 -4.72
C GLU A 143 4.38 -13.23 -6.18
N GLU A 144 3.36 -13.30 -7.06
CA GLU A 144 3.47 -12.94 -8.47
C GLU A 144 2.20 -12.22 -8.96
N PRO A 145 2.36 -11.18 -9.80
CA PRO A 145 3.61 -10.50 -10.17
C PRO A 145 4.17 -9.69 -8.99
N ALA A 146 5.46 -9.84 -8.70
CA ALA A 146 6.08 -9.34 -7.47
C ALA A 146 6.15 -7.80 -7.36
N LEU A 147 6.35 -7.11 -8.48
CA LEU A 147 6.37 -5.66 -8.57
C LEU A 147 5.01 -5.09 -8.96
N ALA A 148 4.46 -5.51 -10.10
CA ALA A 148 3.21 -4.96 -10.60
C ALA A 148 2.03 -5.29 -9.69
N GLY A 149 1.98 -6.50 -9.12
CA GLY A 149 0.97 -6.88 -8.14
C GLY A 149 1.05 -6.04 -6.88
N LEU A 150 2.25 -5.78 -6.37
CA LEU A 150 2.47 -4.91 -5.22
C LEU A 150 2.01 -3.47 -5.49
N VAL A 151 2.42 -2.89 -6.63
CA VAL A 151 2.06 -1.50 -7.00
C VAL A 151 0.55 -1.35 -7.15
N ARG A 152 -0.13 -2.34 -7.76
CA ARG A 152 -1.61 -2.35 -7.90
C ARG A 152 -2.34 -2.40 -6.56
N ARG A 153 -1.71 -2.76 -5.46
CA ARG A 153 -2.30 -2.74 -4.10
C ARG A 153 -1.94 -1.46 -3.34
N ILE A 154 -0.73 -0.94 -3.52
CA ILE A 154 -0.30 0.31 -2.86
C ILE A 154 -0.99 1.53 -3.48
N ALA A 155 -0.98 1.65 -4.80
CA ALA A 155 -1.41 2.85 -5.50
C ALA A 155 -2.89 3.25 -5.24
N PRO A 156 -3.90 2.33 -5.25
CA PRO A 156 -5.28 2.69 -4.92
C PRO A 156 -5.46 3.15 -3.48
N ALA A 157 -4.77 2.54 -2.51
CA ALA A 157 -4.82 2.98 -1.12
C ALA A 157 -4.28 4.41 -0.97
N LEU A 158 -3.13 4.71 -1.59
CA LEU A 158 -2.53 6.06 -1.59
C LEU A 158 -3.40 7.09 -2.32
N CYS A 159 -3.99 6.71 -3.45
CA CYS A 159 -4.92 7.54 -4.22
C CYS A 159 -6.07 8.03 -3.32
N GLY A 160 -6.66 7.14 -2.53
CA GLY A 160 -7.71 7.44 -1.57
C GLY A 160 -7.27 8.24 -0.34
N GLY A 161 -5.96 8.49 -0.16
CA GLY A 161 -5.44 9.24 0.99
C GLY A 161 -5.11 8.38 2.21
N ASN A 162 -5.08 7.05 2.07
CA ASN A 162 -4.67 6.12 3.11
C ASN A 162 -3.15 6.04 3.23
N THR A 163 -2.67 5.55 4.36
CA THR A 163 -1.27 5.12 4.56
C THR A 163 -1.18 3.61 4.58
N VAL A 164 -0.02 3.05 4.23
CA VAL A 164 0.09 1.60 4.07
C VAL A 164 1.27 0.99 4.84
N VAL A 165 1.04 -0.23 5.32
CA VAL A 165 2.07 -1.14 5.85
C VAL A 165 2.05 -2.40 5.00
N VAL A 166 3.13 -2.63 4.28
CA VAL A 166 3.25 -3.67 3.26
C VAL A 166 4.12 -4.81 3.76
N LEU A 167 3.62 -6.02 3.67
CA LEU A 167 4.42 -7.23 3.71
C LEU A 167 4.73 -7.64 2.27
N VAL A 168 6.00 -7.47 1.86
CA VAL A 168 6.43 -7.87 0.51
C VAL A 168 6.41 -9.39 0.34
N PRO A 169 6.40 -9.90 -0.89
CA PRO A 169 6.48 -11.33 -1.16
C PRO A 169 7.65 -12.00 -0.41
N GLU A 170 7.39 -13.15 0.20
CA GLU A 170 8.40 -13.84 1.00
C GLU A 170 9.50 -14.42 0.13
N SER A 171 9.15 -14.99 -1.03
CA SER A 171 10.08 -15.60 -1.96
C SER A 171 10.77 -14.58 -2.87
N HIS A 172 10.10 -13.47 -3.21
CA HIS A 172 10.61 -12.43 -4.11
C HIS A 172 10.56 -11.02 -3.48
N PRO A 173 11.24 -10.77 -2.34
CA PRO A 173 11.12 -9.50 -1.60
C PRO A 173 11.85 -8.33 -2.26
N LEU A 174 12.82 -8.60 -3.16
CA LEU A 174 13.74 -7.57 -3.68
C LEU A 174 13.03 -6.49 -4.51
N PRO A 175 12.06 -6.79 -5.39
CA PRO A 175 11.33 -5.77 -6.12
C PRO A 175 10.62 -4.77 -5.19
N GLY A 176 9.98 -5.27 -4.12
CA GLY A 176 9.30 -4.42 -3.13
C GLY A 176 10.26 -3.56 -2.30
N LEU A 177 11.40 -4.12 -1.88
CA LEU A 177 12.43 -3.37 -1.16
C LEU A 177 13.13 -2.33 -2.07
N THR A 178 13.26 -2.62 -3.37
CA THR A 178 13.80 -1.67 -4.35
C THR A 178 12.77 -0.58 -4.66
N LEU A 179 11.46 -0.92 -4.70
CA LEU A 179 10.38 0.05 -4.85
C LEU A 179 10.40 1.10 -3.72
N ALA A 180 10.75 0.69 -2.49
CA ALA A 180 10.89 1.63 -1.39
C ALA A 180 11.92 2.75 -1.67
N GLU A 181 12.98 2.48 -2.44
CA GLU A 181 13.95 3.49 -2.85
C GLU A 181 13.38 4.49 -3.87
N VAL A 182 12.48 4.02 -4.74
CA VAL A 182 11.72 4.88 -5.65
C VAL A 182 10.82 5.81 -4.84
N LEU A 183 10.03 5.25 -3.92
CA LEU A 183 9.09 6.00 -3.09
C LEU A 183 9.80 7.03 -2.20
N ALA A 184 10.96 6.67 -1.63
CA ALA A 184 11.78 7.59 -0.83
C ALA A 184 12.31 8.81 -1.61
N THR A 185 12.34 8.73 -2.94
CA THR A 185 12.83 9.79 -3.83
C THR A 185 11.72 10.42 -4.69
N SER A 186 10.44 10.19 -4.33
CA SER A 186 9.27 10.61 -5.11
C SER A 186 8.40 11.65 -4.37
N ASP A 187 8.98 12.44 -3.48
CA ASP A 187 8.29 13.43 -2.64
C ASP A 187 7.19 12.84 -1.73
N LEU A 188 7.17 11.51 -1.59
CA LEU A 188 6.24 10.82 -0.71
C LEU A 188 6.65 11.06 0.76
N PRO A 189 5.77 11.57 1.63
CA PRO A 189 6.14 11.83 3.02
C PRO A 189 6.50 10.55 3.76
N GLY A 190 7.49 10.63 4.65
CA GLY A 190 7.88 9.53 5.50
C GLY A 190 6.70 8.93 6.29
N GLY A 191 6.60 7.61 6.33
CA GLY A 191 5.53 6.90 7.02
C GLY A 191 4.26 6.65 6.19
N VAL A 192 4.05 7.34 5.06
CA VAL A 192 2.90 7.09 4.17
C VAL A 192 2.95 5.67 3.60
N VAL A 193 4.13 5.20 3.22
CA VAL A 193 4.38 3.80 2.87
C VAL A 193 5.46 3.24 3.78
N ASN A 194 5.20 2.04 4.32
CA ASN A 194 6.15 1.30 5.13
C ASN A 194 6.27 -0.12 4.55
N VAL A 195 7.49 -0.56 4.28
CA VAL A 195 7.76 -1.82 3.58
C VAL A 195 8.56 -2.76 4.47
N LEU A 196 7.97 -3.90 4.75
CA LEU A 196 8.54 -4.95 5.59
C LEU A 196 8.76 -6.23 4.78
N ALA A 197 9.93 -6.83 4.94
CA ALA A 197 10.25 -8.17 4.49
C ALA A 197 10.37 -9.11 5.69
N GLY A 198 10.04 -10.37 5.53
CA GLY A 198 10.12 -11.37 6.60
C GLY A 198 9.23 -12.56 6.34
N TYR A 199 9.21 -13.51 7.25
CA TYR A 199 8.34 -14.65 7.12
C TYR A 199 6.89 -14.28 7.40
N ARG A 200 6.02 -14.54 6.45
CA ARG A 200 4.58 -14.24 6.51
C ARG A 200 3.94 -14.84 7.77
N LYS A 201 4.25 -16.09 8.07
CA LYS A 201 3.77 -16.77 9.28
C LYS A 201 4.10 -16.05 10.60
N GLU A 202 5.12 -15.21 10.62
CA GLU A 202 5.54 -14.44 11.81
C GLU A 202 4.93 -13.06 11.87
N LEU A 203 4.74 -12.40 10.71
CA LEU A 203 4.27 -11.01 10.64
C LEU A 203 2.76 -10.91 10.46
N LEU A 204 2.16 -11.79 9.67
CA LEU A 204 0.74 -11.72 9.31
C LEU A 204 -0.21 -11.77 10.51
N PRO A 205 -0.04 -12.63 11.52
CA PRO A 205 -0.91 -12.63 12.69
C PRO A 205 -0.95 -11.30 13.43
N TRP A 206 0.20 -10.61 13.49
CA TRP A 206 0.31 -9.31 14.14
C TRP A 206 -0.27 -8.18 13.30
N LEU A 207 -0.13 -8.23 11.97
CA LEU A 207 -0.77 -7.27 11.06
C LEU A 207 -2.30 -7.42 11.12
N ALA A 208 -2.79 -8.65 11.11
CA ALA A 208 -4.21 -8.97 11.17
C ALA A 208 -4.88 -8.52 12.47
N SER A 209 -4.21 -8.72 13.62
CA SER A 209 -4.75 -8.37 14.94
C SER A 209 -4.44 -6.93 15.39
N HIS A 210 -3.64 -6.15 14.65
CA HIS A 210 -3.26 -4.81 15.07
C HIS A 210 -4.45 -3.86 15.09
N MET A 211 -4.76 -3.25 16.21
CA MET A 211 -5.95 -2.39 16.39
C MET A 211 -5.90 -1.11 15.54
N ASP A 212 -4.71 -0.56 15.28
CA ASP A 212 -4.53 0.64 14.45
C ASP A 212 -4.48 0.37 12.93
N VAL A 213 -4.67 -0.87 12.50
CA VAL A 213 -4.87 -1.22 11.09
C VAL A 213 -6.37 -1.24 10.82
N ASN A 214 -6.85 -0.38 9.91
CA ASN A 214 -8.27 -0.18 9.62
C ASN A 214 -8.79 -1.07 8.50
N ALA A 215 -7.92 -1.42 7.54
CA ALA A 215 -8.22 -2.33 6.46
C ALA A 215 -7.03 -3.22 6.15
N ILE A 216 -7.27 -4.37 5.55
CA ILE A 216 -6.22 -5.27 5.09
C ILE A 216 -6.55 -5.83 3.71
N ASP A 217 -5.61 -5.67 2.77
CA ASP A 217 -5.66 -6.28 1.45
C ASP A 217 -5.02 -7.67 1.51
N VAL A 218 -5.79 -8.67 1.12
CA VAL A 218 -5.40 -10.07 1.23
C VAL A 218 -5.06 -10.71 -0.12
N ALA A 219 -4.78 -9.91 -1.16
CA ALA A 219 -4.50 -10.40 -2.52
C ALA A 219 -3.36 -11.43 -2.58
N GLY A 220 -2.39 -11.34 -1.66
CA GLY A 220 -1.28 -12.29 -1.56
C GLY A 220 -1.53 -13.46 -0.61
N CYS A 221 -2.72 -13.59 -0.01
CA CYS A 221 -2.99 -14.58 1.02
C CYS A 221 -3.57 -15.88 0.45
N THR A 222 -3.24 -17.00 1.09
CA THR A 222 -3.94 -18.27 0.89
C THR A 222 -5.34 -18.24 1.51
N PRO A 223 -6.27 -19.11 1.10
CA PRO A 223 -7.60 -19.18 1.72
C PRO A 223 -7.58 -19.39 3.24
N GLN A 224 -6.61 -20.15 3.75
CA GLN A 224 -6.43 -20.39 5.19
C GLN A 224 -5.96 -19.13 5.93
N GLU A 225 -5.05 -18.37 5.32
CA GLU A 225 -4.61 -17.07 5.85
C GLU A 225 -5.75 -16.07 5.85
N VAL A 226 -6.56 -16.01 4.78
CA VAL A 226 -7.75 -15.15 4.70
C VAL A 226 -8.72 -15.45 5.84
N ALA A 227 -9.06 -16.72 6.07
CA ALA A 227 -9.97 -17.11 7.16
C ALA A 227 -9.43 -16.69 8.54
N SER A 228 -8.10 -16.81 8.75
CA SER A 228 -7.45 -16.38 9.99
C SER A 228 -7.48 -14.86 10.15
N ILE A 229 -7.27 -14.12 9.06
CA ILE A 229 -7.35 -12.64 9.04
C ILE A 229 -8.76 -12.17 9.33
N GLU A 230 -9.78 -12.77 8.71
CA GLU A 230 -11.20 -12.41 8.94
C GLU A 230 -11.61 -12.62 10.38
N LYS A 231 -11.15 -13.71 11.00
CA LYS A 231 -11.40 -13.95 12.43
C LYS A 231 -10.75 -12.86 13.30
N ALA A 232 -9.50 -12.51 13.05
CA ALA A 232 -8.79 -11.47 13.79
C ALA A 232 -9.36 -10.06 13.51
N ALA A 233 -9.84 -9.81 12.30
CA ALA A 233 -10.43 -8.54 11.88
C ALA A 233 -11.75 -8.21 12.61
N ALA A 234 -12.46 -9.22 13.10
CA ALA A 234 -13.71 -9.04 13.84
C ALA A 234 -13.53 -8.23 15.14
N ASP A 235 -12.35 -8.31 15.78
CA ASP A 235 -12.09 -7.65 17.07
C ASP A 235 -12.12 -6.11 16.97
N ASN A 236 -11.80 -5.54 15.82
CA ASN A 236 -11.81 -4.09 15.60
C ASN A 236 -12.59 -3.67 14.34
N VAL A 237 -13.45 -4.56 13.82
CA VAL A 237 -14.26 -4.34 12.61
C VAL A 237 -13.40 -3.93 11.41
N LYS A 238 -12.21 -4.47 11.29
CA LYS A 238 -11.26 -4.21 10.22
C LYS A 238 -11.83 -4.68 8.88
N ARG A 239 -11.74 -3.82 7.88
CA ARG A 239 -12.16 -4.18 6.52
C ARG A 239 -11.18 -5.16 5.89
N VAL A 240 -11.68 -6.29 5.39
CA VAL A 240 -10.89 -7.26 4.63
C VAL A 240 -11.23 -7.13 3.14
N VAL A 241 -10.24 -6.72 2.34
CA VAL A 241 -10.40 -6.45 0.91
C VAL A 241 -9.86 -7.63 0.11
N LYS A 242 -10.76 -8.27 -0.67
CA LYS A 242 -10.49 -9.49 -1.44
C LYS A 242 -10.59 -9.18 -2.94
N HIS A 243 -9.55 -8.62 -3.52
CA HIS A 243 -9.46 -8.38 -4.95
C HIS A 243 -8.35 -9.22 -5.57
N ARG A 244 -8.47 -9.51 -6.85
CA ARG A 244 -7.45 -10.26 -7.58
C ARG A 244 -6.16 -9.45 -7.69
N ALA A 245 -5.02 -10.13 -7.67
CA ALA A 245 -3.70 -9.49 -7.74
C ALA A 245 -3.44 -8.70 -9.04
N ASP A 246 -4.10 -9.11 -10.14
CA ASP A 246 -4.02 -8.49 -11.45
C ASP A 246 -5.08 -7.41 -11.70
N GLU A 247 -6.02 -7.22 -10.77
CA GLU A 247 -7.10 -6.25 -10.92
C GLU A 247 -6.59 -4.81 -10.81
N MET A 248 -7.11 -3.95 -11.69
CA MET A 248 -6.92 -2.50 -11.68
C MET A 248 -8.27 -1.84 -11.96
N SER A 249 -8.87 -1.24 -10.94
CA SER A 249 -10.19 -0.63 -11.05
C SER A 249 -10.39 0.51 -10.04
N PRO A 250 -11.36 1.45 -10.29
CA PRO A 250 -11.74 2.47 -9.30
C PRO A 250 -12.30 1.87 -8.02
N GLN A 251 -12.92 0.68 -8.10
CA GLN A 251 -13.47 -0.03 -6.96
C GLN A 251 -12.41 -0.37 -5.91
N LEU A 252 -11.15 -0.58 -6.35
CA LEU A 252 -10.03 -0.78 -5.42
C LEU A 252 -9.73 0.47 -4.60
N ILE A 253 -9.96 1.67 -5.13
CA ILE A 253 -9.81 2.91 -4.38
C ILE A 253 -10.90 2.99 -3.32
N THR A 254 -12.18 2.82 -3.74
CA THR A 254 -13.33 2.92 -2.85
C THR A 254 -13.39 1.78 -1.81
N ALA A 255 -12.75 0.64 -2.08
CA ALA A 255 -12.59 -0.43 -1.10
C ALA A 255 -11.83 0.01 0.16
N PHE A 256 -10.98 1.04 0.06
CA PHE A 256 -10.25 1.64 1.18
C PHE A 256 -10.79 3.01 1.58
N MET A 257 -12.08 3.27 1.35
CA MET A 257 -12.70 4.53 1.71
C MET A 257 -13.96 4.34 2.53
N GLU A 258 -14.24 5.29 3.41
CA GLU A 258 -15.47 5.43 4.15
C GLU A 258 -16.37 6.46 3.44
N MET A 259 -17.62 6.10 3.19
CA MET A 259 -18.62 6.99 2.61
C MET A 259 -19.33 7.73 3.75
N LYS A 260 -18.94 8.99 3.99
CA LYS A 260 -19.53 9.80 5.04
C LYS A 260 -20.65 10.67 4.52
N THR A 261 -21.86 10.45 5.03
CA THR A 261 -23.03 11.26 4.69
C THR A 261 -23.21 12.40 5.68
N VAL A 262 -23.29 13.62 5.18
CA VAL A 262 -23.49 14.84 5.94
C VAL A 262 -24.93 15.33 5.77
N TRP A 263 -25.60 15.59 6.87
CA TRP A 263 -26.92 16.19 6.94
C TRP A 263 -26.77 17.67 7.35
N HIS A 264 -26.78 18.57 6.36
CA HIS A 264 -26.64 20.00 6.59
C HIS A 264 -28.01 20.66 6.61
N PRO A 265 -28.46 21.22 7.76
CA PRO A 265 -29.75 21.92 7.81
C PRO A 265 -29.77 23.07 6.82
N ILE A 266 -30.84 23.17 6.03
CA ILE A 266 -31.12 24.30 5.17
C ILE A 266 -32.11 25.17 5.95
N GLY A 267 -31.77 26.44 6.21
CA GLY A 267 -32.66 27.36 6.88
C GLY A 267 -34.01 27.50 6.13
N VAL A 268 -35.10 27.53 6.86
CA VAL A 268 -36.46 27.78 6.33
C VAL A 268 -36.66 29.28 6.21
#